data_5a03c0df74aa5145221227d483271262
#
_entry.id   5a03c0df74aa5145221227d483271262
#
_cell.length_a   1.000
_cell.length_b   1.000
_cell.length_c   1.000
_cell.angle_alpha   90.00
_cell.angle_beta   90.00
_cell.angle_gamma   90.00
#
_symmetry.space_group_name_H-M   'P 1'
#
loop_
_entity.id
_entity.type
_entity.pdbx_description
1 polymer ?
#
loop_
_entity_poly.entity_id
_entity_poly.type
_entity_poly.pdbx_seq_one_letter_code
_entity_poly.pdbx_strand_id
1 'polypeptide(L)'
;MVPGFSTADKVSHTSGRGVGMDVVKKNIEKLNGTIEINSTPGVKTQMRIKIPLTLAIIQALMVRVGTDLYTIPLSAVEETLRISRNQTSLIEGVEVIHMRDRTMPIFRLSDMFGLTPDKQNDDRAYVVIVSTGMQQIGLVVDELVGQEKVVIKPLVDYLQENSGFSGATI
;
A
#
# COMPACT_ATOMS: atom_id res chain seq x y z
N MET A 1 -15.99 -14.42 -2.49
CA MET A 1 -15.52 -15.49 -3.41
C MET A 1 -14.30 -16.11 -2.78
N VAL A 2 -14.34 -17.41 -2.51
CA VAL A 2 -13.24 -18.14 -1.87
C VAL A 2 -12.46 -18.86 -2.96
N PRO A 3 -11.12 -18.75 -3.02
CA PRO A 3 -10.31 -19.49 -3.98
C PRO A 3 -10.51 -21.00 -3.81
N GLY A 4 -10.60 -21.72 -4.92
CA GLY A 4 -10.74 -23.19 -4.90
C GLY A 4 -12.16 -23.73 -4.72
N PHE A 5 -13.17 -22.87 -4.59
CA PHE A 5 -14.56 -23.32 -4.45
C PHE A 5 -15.20 -23.57 -5.83
N SER A 6 -15.68 -24.79 -6.08
CA SER A 6 -16.43 -25.15 -7.27
C SER A 6 -17.73 -25.87 -6.87
N THR A 7 -18.81 -25.53 -7.54
CA THR A 7 -20.13 -26.20 -7.39
C THR A 7 -20.36 -27.31 -8.44
N ALA A 8 -19.34 -27.61 -9.25
CA ALA A 8 -19.46 -28.62 -10.30
C ALA A 8 -19.21 -30.03 -9.74
N ASP A 9 -20.16 -30.97 -9.96
CA ASP A 9 -20.07 -32.38 -9.55
C ASP A 9 -19.02 -33.18 -10.35
N LYS A 10 -18.58 -32.69 -11.51
CA LYS A 10 -17.53 -33.30 -12.35
C LYS A 10 -16.57 -32.23 -12.89
N VAL A 11 -15.29 -32.44 -12.65
CA VAL A 11 -14.21 -31.58 -13.20
C VAL A 11 -13.99 -31.97 -14.66
N SER A 12 -14.37 -31.11 -15.61
CA SER A 12 -13.97 -31.26 -17.00
C SER A 12 -12.62 -30.55 -17.24
N HIS A 13 -11.92 -30.91 -18.30
CA HIS A 13 -10.58 -30.37 -18.64
C HIS A 13 -10.53 -28.84 -18.76
N THR A 14 -11.67 -28.17 -18.91
CA THR A 14 -11.79 -26.73 -19.14
C THR A 14 -12.54 -26.00 -18.01
N SER A 15 -13.25 -26.69 -17.15
CA SER A 15 -14.01 -26.09 -16.04
C SER A 15 -14.00 -26.98 -14.80
N GLY A 16 -13.96 -26.39 -13.61
CA GLY A 16 -14.03 -27.13 -12.35
C GLY A 16 -12.78 -27.08 -11.47
N ARG A 17 -11.72 -26.37 -11.86
CA ARG A 17 -10.54 -26.19 -11.01
C ARG A 17 -10.74 -25.12 -9.91
N GLY A 18 -11.93 -24.53 -9.79
CA GLY A 18 -12.17 -23.42 -8.85
C GLY A 18 -11.35 -22.17 -9.15
N VAL A 19 -10.73 -22.10 -10.33
CA VAL A 19 -9.97 -20.98 -10.85
C VAL A 19 -10.81 -20.29 -11.92
N GLY A 20 -11.38 -19.15 -11.60
CA GLY A 20 -12.20 -18.43 -12.58
C GLY A 20 -12.63 -17.10 -12.04
N MET A 21 -13.57 -17.11 -11.12
CA MET A 21 -14.14 -15.87 -10.57
C MET A 21 -13.23 -15.15 -9.58
N ASP A 22 -12.34 -15.85 -8.90
CA ASP A 22 -11.30 -15.29 -8.05
C ASP A 22 -10.25 -14.56 -8.88
N VAL A 23 -9.86 -15.10 -10.04
CA VAL A 23 -8.95 -14.45 -11.01
C VAL A 23 -9.61 -13.20 -11.60
N VAL A 24 -10.90 -13.31 -12.00
CA VAL A 24 -11.65 -12.15 -12.50
C VAL A 24 -11.72 -11.05 -11.45
N LYS A 25 -12.03 -11.41 -10.19
CA LYS A 25 -12.07 -10.46 -9.09
C LYS A 25 -10.72 -9.76 -8.90
N LYS A 26 -9.61 -10.52 -8.82
CA LYS A 26 -8.27 -9.96 -8.70
C LYS A 26 -7.91 -9.02 -9.85
N ASN A 27 -8.25 -9.38 -11.09
CA ASN A 27 -7.95 -8.52 -12.23
C ASN A 27 -8.77 -7.22 -12.23
N ILE A 28 -10.03 -7.26 -11.76
CA ILE A 28 -10.86 -6.06 -11.61
C ILE A 28 -10.34 -5.19 -10.47
N GLU A 29 -9.92 -5.79 -9.34
CA GLU A 29 -9.32 -5.09 -8.21
C GLU A 29 -7.99 -4.41 -8.59
N LYS A 30 -7.16 -5.05 -9.44
CA LYS A 30 -5.95 -4.43 -10.01
C LYS A 30 -6.24 -3.16 -10.81
N LEU A 31 -7.43 -3.08 -11.41
CA LEU A 31 -7.90 -1.90 -12.13
C LEU A 31 -8.62 -0.88 -11.21
N ASN A 32 -8.48 -1.04 -9.88
CA ASN A 32 -9.24 -0.28 -8.88
C ASN A 32 -10.77 -0.36 -9.08
N GLY A 33 -11.22 -1.44 -9.72
CA GLY A 33 -12.63 -1.72 -9.95
C GLY A 33 -13.28 -2.56 -8.85
N THR A 34 -14.59 -2.64 -8.88
CA THR A 34 -15.38 -3.50 -7.99
C THR A 34 -16.26 -4.43 -8.78
N ILE A 35 -16.49 -5.64 -8.26
CA ILE A 35 -17.40 -6.64 -8.83
C ILE A 35 -18.45 -7.04 -7.80
N GLU A 36 -19.71 -6.91 -8.17
CA GLU A 36 -20.88 -7.33 -7.39
C GLU A 36 -21.61 -8.42 -8.14
N ILE A 37 -22.00 -9.50 -7.46
CA ILE A 37 -22.77 -10.60 -8.05
C ILE A 37 -24.04 -10.80 -7.24
N ASN A 38 -25.17 -10.66 -7.91
CA ASN A 38 -26.50 -10.93 -7.36
C ASN A 38 -27.12 -12.10 -8.16
N SER A 39 -27.42 -13.20 -7.47
CA SER A 39 -28.01 -14.39 -8.08
C SER A 39 -29.33 -14.75 -7.41
N THR A 40 -30.35 -14.97 -8.26
CA THR A 40 -31.63 -15.55 -7.84
C THR A 40 -31.74 -16.92 -8.52
N PRO A 41 -31.64 -18.02 -7.78
CA PRO A 41 -31.68 -19.36 -8.35
C PRO A 41 -32.92 -19.59 -9.22
N GLY A 42 -32.72 -20.18 -10.42
CA GLY A 42 -33.77 -20.45 -11.38
C GLY A 42 -34.31 -19.24 -12.15
N VAL A 43 -33.86 -18.02 -11.83
CA VAL A 43 -34.35 -16.80 -12.47
C VAL A 43 -33.21 -16.07 -13.25
N LYS A 44 -32.19 -15.61 -12.53
CA LYS A 44 -31.05 -14.89 -13.18
C LYS A 44 -29.86 -14.76 -12.25
N THR A 45 -28.67 -14.60 -12.85
CA THR A 45 -27.46 -14.12 -12.19
C THR A 45 -27.06 -12.80 -12.84
N GLN A 46 -26.95 -11.74 -12.07
CA GLN A 46 -26.52 -10.42 -12.50
C GLN A 46 -25.13 -10.15 -11.96
N MET A 47 -24.21 -9.83 -12.85
CA MET A 47 -22.86 -9.40 -12.52
C MET A 47 -22.74 -7.91 -12.84
N ARG A 48 -22.30 -7.12 -11.87
CA ARG A 48 -22.04 -5.69 -12.02
C ARG A 48 -20.57 -5.41 -11.81
N ILE A 49 -19.92 -4.94 -12.84
CA ILE A 49 -18.50 -4.54 -12.80
C ILE A 49 -18.47 -3.02 -12.90
N LYS A 50 -17.79 -2.37 -11.94
CA LYS A 50 -17.52 -0.94 -11.94
C LYS A 50 -16.03 -0.76 -12.09
N ILE A 51 -15.59 -0.14 -13.17
CA ILE A 51 -14.18 0.19 -13.44
C ILE A 51 -14.09 1.70 -13.55
N PRO A 52 -13.20 2.38 -12.79
CA PRO A 52 -13.00 3.81 -12.96
C PRO A 52 -12.38 4.09 -14.35
N LEU A 53 -12.97 5.02 -15.08
CA LEU A 53 -12.47 5.46 -16.39
C LEU A 53 -11.30 6.43 -16.28
N THR A 54 -11.08 7.00 -15.10
CA THR A 54 -10.01 7.98 -14.84
C THR A 54 -8.85 7.32 -14.13
N LEU A 55 -7.64 7.69 -14.50
CA LEU A 55 -6.46 7.46 -13.67
C LEU A 55 -6.74 8.00 -12.27
N ALA A 56 -6.45 7.19 -11.24
CA ALA A 56 -6.69 7.61 -9.87
C ALA A 56 -5.77 8.79 -9.55
N ILE A 57 -6.34 9.99 -9.53
CA ILE A 57 -5.65 11.18 -9.02
C ILE A 57 -5.88 11.19 -7.51
N ILE A 58 -4.81 11.10 -6.75
CA ILE A 58 -4.85 11.20 -5.29
C ILE A 58 -3.99 12.36 -4.81
N GLN A 59 -4.31 12.88 -3.64
CA GLN A 59 -3.39 13.75 -2.91
C GLN A 59 -2.35 12.86 -2.20
N ALA A 60 -1.09 13.20 -2.34
CA ALA A 60 0.02 12.48 -1.74
C ALA A 60 1.02 13.43 -1.09
N LEU A 61 1.63 12.96 -0.03
CA LEU A 61 2.81 13.56 0.58
C LEU A 61 4.04 13.04 -0.17
N MET A 62 4.81 13.95 -0.77
CA MET A 62 6.07 13.63 -1.40
C MET A 62 7.18 13.66 -0.36
N VAL A 63 7.93 12.58 -0.30
CA VAL A 63 9.07 12.41 0.62
C VAL A 63 10.30 12.00 -0.15
N ARG A 64 11.48 12.38 0.36
CA ARG A 64 12.78 11.97 -0.17
C ARG A 64 13.38 10.92 0.72
N VAL A 65 13.96 9.88 0.11
CA VAL A 65 14.75 8.84 0.78
C VAL A 65 15.99 8.59 -0.06
N GLY A 66 17.15 8.96 0.45
CA GLY A 66 18.38 9.03 -0.35
C GLY A 66 18.25 10.02 -1.51
N THR A 67 18.46 9.54 -2.72
CA THR A 67 18.31 10.32 -3.96
C THR A 67 16.91 10.27 -4.56
N ASP A 68 16.05 9.37 -4.07
CA ASP A 68 14.79 9.03 -4.71
C ASP A 68 13.60 9.71 -4.05
N LEU A 69 12.56 9.99 -4.86
CA LEU A 69 11.30 10.55 -4.41
C LEU A 69 10.25 9.46 -4.30
N TYR A 70 9.56 9.44 -3.17
CA TYR A 70 8.44 8.54 -2.90
C TYR A 70 7.19 9.34 -2.58
N THR A 71 6.04 8.74 -2.78
CA THR A 71 4.74 9.34 -2.47
C THR A 71 3.97 8.47 -1.48
N ILE A 72 3.45 9.10 -0.44
CA ILE A 72 2.60 8.47 0.56
C ILE A 72 1.19 9.05 0.40
N PRO A 73 0.15 8.22 0.16
CA PRO A 73 -1.23 8.73 0.06
C PRO A 73 -1.60 9.56 1.29
N LEU A 74 -2.06 10.78 1.08
CA LEU A 74 -2.38 11.71 2.18
C LEU A 74 -3.51 11.18 3.08
N SER A 75 -4.37 10.33 2.53
CA SER A 75 -5.43 9.65 3.28
C SER A 75 -4.91 8.67 4.34
N ALA A 76 -3.66 8.21 4.21
CA ALA A 76 -3.01 7.34 5.20
C ALA A 76 -2.16 8.12 6.20
N VAL A 77 -1.82 9.38 5.91
CA VAL A 77 -0.97 10.22 6.76
C VAL A 77 -1.81 10.85 7.85
N GLU A 78 -1.42 10.65 9.10
CA GLU A 78 -2.06 11.29 10.25
C GLU A 78 -1.29 12.52 10.72
N GLU A 79 0.01 12.38 10.87
CA GLU A 79 0.87 13.44 11.41
C GLU A 79 2.28 13.30 10.84
N THR A 80 3.02 14.40 10.80
CA THR A 80 4.44 14.40 10.46
C THR A 80 5.23 15.05 11.59
N LEU A 81 6.35 14.44 11.95
CA LEU A 81 7.21 14.88 13.04
C LEU A 81 8.64 15.03 12.54
N ARG A 82 9.34 15.98 13.13
CA ARG A 82 10.79 16.05 13.01
C ARG A 82 11.43 15.41 14.22
N ILE A 83 12.34 14.50 13.98
CA ILE A 83 13.05 13.79 15.06
C ILE A 83 14.56 13.98 14.95
N SER A 84 15.23 13.84 16.10
CA SER A 84 16.68 13.66 16.18
C SER A 84 16.97 12.22 16.58
N ARG A 85 18.16 11.72 16.26
CA ARG A 85 18.57 10.32 16.59
C ARG A 85 18.45 9.95 18.06
N ASN A 86 18.63 10.91 18.95
CA ASN A 86 18.52 10.68 20.40
C ASN A 86 17.07 10.54 20.92
N GLN A 87 16.08 10.72 20.04
CA GLN A 87 14.65 10.59 20.39
C GLN A 87 14.08 9.21 20.07
N THR A 88 14.90 8.32 19.52
CA THR A 88 14.51 6.94 19.25
C THR A 88 15.18 5.98 20.23
N SER A 89 14.55 4.86 20.50
CA SER A 89 15.07 3.77 21.32
C SER A 89 14.75 2.43 20.69
N LEU A 90 15.50 1.39 21.08
CA LEU A 90 15.27 0.02 20.63
C LEU A 90 14.53 -0.73 21.73
N ILE A 91 13.38 -1.33 21.39
CA ILE A 91 12.64 -2.25 22.25
C ILE A 91 12.51 -3.58 21.50
N GLU A 92 13.07 -4.64 22.06
CA GLU A 92 13.06 -5.98 21.45
C GLU A 92 13.54 -6.01 19.98
N GLY A 93 14.52 -5.15 19.64
CA GLY A 93 15.06 -5.07 18.28
C GLY A 93 14.25 -4.21 17.31
N VAL A 94 13.14 -3.62 17.76
CA VAL A 94 12.33 -2.68 16.98
C VAL A 94 12.66 -1.25 17.39
N GLU A 95 12.95 -0.40 16.42
CA GLU A 95 13.16 1.03 16.68
C GLU A 95 11.81 1.69 16.99
N VAL A 96 11.74 2.45 18.07
CA VAL A 96 10.53 3.10 18.52
C VAL A 96 10.75 4.56 18.85
N ILE A 97 9.68 5.35 18.76
CA ILE A 97 9.63 6.73 19.22
C ILE A 97 8.60 6.85 20.35
N HIS A 98 8.97 7.62 21.39
CA HIS A 98 8.06 7.97 22.47
C HIS A 98 7.36 9.28 22.14
N MET A 99 6.05 9.21 21.98
CA MET A 99 5.20 10.36 21.70
C MET A 99 4.16 10.55 22.79
N ARG A 100 4.23 11.70 23.49
CA ARG A 100 3.27 12.01 24.57
C ARG A 100 3.16 10.82 25.52
N ASP A 101 2.04 10.10 25.49
CA ASP A 101 1.76 8.97 26.40
C ASP A 101 1.83 7.60 25.71
N ARG A 102 2.38 7.52 24.50
CA ARG A 102 2.44 6.26 23.73
C ARG A 102 3.79 6.04 23.06
N THR A 103 4.15 4.77 22.94
CA THR A 103 5.33 4.31 22.21
C THR A 103 4.86 3.76 20.86
N MET A 104 5.52 4.15 19.79
CA MET A 104 5.15 3.77 18.45
C MET A 104 6.36 3.21 17.70
N PRO A 105 6.20 2.07 16.99
CA PRO A 105 7.26 1.53 16.14
C PRO A 105 7.50 2.45 14.94
N ILE A 106 8.78 2.60 14.59
CA ILE A 106 9.20 3.34 13.41
C ILE A 106 10.02 2.45 12.49
N PHE A 107 9.88 2.66 11.18
CA PHE A 107 10.59 1.94 10.14
C PHE A 107 11.28 2.93 9.22
N ARG A 108 12.58 2.70 8.96
CA ARG A 108 13.33 3.51 8.00
C ARG A 108 13.04 3.03 6.60
N LEU A 109 12.52 3.91 5.75
CA LEU A 109 12.26 3.55 4.36
C LEU A 109 13.55 3.22 3.60
N SER A 110 14.67 3.84 3.96
CA SER A 110 16.01 3.49 3.42
C SER A 110 16.31 2.00 3.63
N ASP A 111 16.10 1.50 4.86
CA ASP A 111 16.41 0.11 5.19
C ASP A 111 15.43 -0.87 4.51
N MET A 112 14.14 -0.48 4.47
CA MET A 112 13.10 -1.28 3.80
C MET A 112 13.37 -1.47 2.29
N PHE A 113 13.93 -0.44 1.65
CA PHE A 113 14.19 -0.45 0.20
C PHE A 113 15.65 -0.73 -0.15
N GLY A 114 16.51 -1.01 0.85
CA GLY A 114 17.93 -1.28 0.64
C GLY A 114 18.70 -0.08 0.09
N LEU A 115 18.26 1.14 0.39
CA LEU A 115 18.86 2.39 -0.07
C LEU A 115 19.96 2.82 0.90
N THR A 116 20.99 3.47 0.34
CA THR A 116 22.02 4.11 1.16
C THR A 116 21.45 5.43 1.71
N PRO A 117 21.41 5.62 3.04
CA PRO A 117 20.97 6.88 3.63
C PRO A 117 21.84 8.06 3.14
N ASP A 118 21.22 9.22 2.94
CA ASP A 118 21.99 10.43 2.66
C ASP A 118 22.79 10.84 3.91
N LYS A 119 24.13 10.69 3.83
CA LYS A 119 25.05 11.00 4.93
C LYS A 119 25.11 12.47 5.28
N GLN A 120 24.61 13.37 4.45
CA GLN A 120 24.69 14.81 4.67
C GLN A 120 23.69 15.33 5.72
N ASN A 121 22.67 14.55 6.08
CA ASN A 121 21.61 14.98 7.00
C ASN A 121 21.50 14.08 8.25
N ASP A 122 22.61 13.61 8.77
CA ASP A 122 22.72 12.56 9.79
C ASP A 122 22.02 12.88 11.13
N ASP A 123 21.78 14.17 11.44
CA ASP A 123 21.18 14.62 12.71
C ASP A 123 19.66 14.87 12.63
N ARG A 124 19.06 14.86 11.45
CA ARG A 124 17.68 15.27 11.26
C ARG A 124 16.95 14.30 10.34
N ALA A 125 15.90 13.71 10.84
CA ALA A 125 15.00 12.88 10.07
C ALA A 125 13.55 13.31 10.32
N TYR A 126 12.67 12.94 9.40
CA TYR A 126 11.23 13.14 9.57
C TYR A 126 10.57 11.80 9.75
N VAL A 127 9.56 11.74 10.61
CA VAL A 127 8.67 10.60 10.77
C VAL A 127 7.31 10.97 10.22
N VAL A 128 6.86 10.21 9.25
CA VAL A 128 5.48 10.28 8.75
C VAL A 128 4.69 9.19 9.44
N ILE A 129 3.75 9.59 10.29
CA ILE A 129 2.86 8.67 10.98
C ILE A 129 1.75 8.28 10.02
N VAL A 130 1.64 6.99 9.76
CA VAL A 130 0.61 6.43 8.89
C VAL A 130 -0.27 5.44 9.65
N SER A 131 -1.55 5.45 9.31
CA SER A 131 -2.54 4.52 9.86
C SER A 131 -2.76 3.37 8.89
N THR A 132 -2.66 2.15 9.41
CA THR A 132 -2.96 0.91 8.67
C THR A 132 -4.04 0.15 9.42
N GLY A 133 -5.29 0.52 9.17
CA GLY A 133 -6.43 -0.02 9.90
C GLY A 133 -6.43 0.44 11.36
N MET A 134 -6.20 -0.49 12.30
CA MET A 134 -6.16 -0.19 13.73
C MET A 134 -4.76 0.15 14.28
N GLN A 135 -3.72 0.05 13.47
CA GLN A 135 -2.34 0.25 13.89
C GLN A 135 -1.76 1.51 13.27
N GLN A 136 -0.96 2.21 14.06
CA GLN A 136 -0.16 3.35 13.62
C GLN A 136 1.30 2.94 13.61
N ILE A 137 1.99 3.34 12.54
CA ILE A 137 3.44 3.16 12.40
C ILE A 137 4.07 4.47 11.93
N GLY A 138 5.32 4.69 12.29
CA GLY A 138 6.09 5.81 11.79
C GLY A 138 7.02 5.37 10.66
N LEU A 139 6.97 6.09 9.53
CA LEU A 139 7.90 5.92 8.42
C LEU A 139 8.96 7.01 8.49
N VAL A 140 10.22 6.61 8.65
CA VAL A 140 11.35 7.55 8.72
C VAL A 140 11.81 7.85 7.30
N VAL A 141 11.88 9.16 6.98
CA VAL A 141 12.31 9.71 5.69
C VAL A 141 13.33 10.83 5.90
N ASP A 142 14.11 11.14 4.86
CA ASP A 142 15.15 12.16 4.95
C ASP A 142 14.57 13.58 4.86
N GLU A 143 13.55 13.77 4.00
CA GLU A 143 12.97 15.08 3.75
C GLU A 143 11.46 14.98 3.42
N LEU A 144 10.69 15.99 3.85
CA LEU A 144 9.33 16.23 3.40
C LEU A 144 9.36 17.29 2.29
N VAL A 145 9.09 16.86 1.06
CA VAL A 145 9.17 17.76 -0.11
C VAL A 145 7.92 18.62 -0.24
N GLY A 146 6.75 18.03 0.00
CA GLY A 146 5.48 18.75 -0.08
C GLY A 146 4.29 17.85 -0.36
N GLN A 147 3.13 18.46 -0.60
CA GLN A 147 1.91 17.74 -0.94
C GLN A 147 1.54 18.06 -2.39
N GLU A 148 1.29 17.02 -3.17
CA GLU A 148 0.90 17.16 -4.56
C GLU A 148 -0.24 16.20 -4.95
N LYS A 149 -0.91 16.53 -6.05
CA LYS A 149 -1.85 15.63 -6.71
C LYS A 149 -1.07 14.75 -7.67
N VAL A 150 -1.08 13.46 -7.43
CA VAL A 150 -0.35 12.49 -8.26
C VAL A 150 -1.31 11.54 -8.96
N VAL A 151 -0.91 11.12 -10.15
CA VAL A 151 -1.61 10.09 -10.91
C VAL A 151 -0.95 8.75 -10.61
N ILE A 152 -1.68 7.83 -10.01
CA ILE A 152 -1.16 6.50 -9.74
C ILE A 152 -1.37 5.61 -10.96
N LYS A 153 -0.28 5.02 -11.45
CA LYS A 153 -0.29 3.92 -12.40
C LYS A 153 0.01 2.63 -11.65
N PRO A 154 -0.83 1.59 -11.76
CA PRO A 154 -0.52 0.29 -11.16
C PRO A 154 0.78 -0.26 -11.77
N LEU A 155 1.62 -0.86 -10.95
CA LEU A 155 2.81 -1.54 -11.41
C LEU A 155 2.42 -2.80 -12.17
N VAL A 156 3.14 -3.09 -13.25
CA VAL A 156 2.95 -4.32 -14.02
C VAL A 156 3.44 -5.51 -13.19
N ASP A 157 2.79 -6.66 -13.33
CA ASP A 157 2.99 -7.86 -12.46
C ASP A 157 4.45 -8.26 -12.22
N TYR A 158 5.34 -8.08 -13.20
CA TYR A 158 6.77 -8.40 -13.05
C TYR A 158 7.58 -7.41 -12.18
N LEU A 159 7.00 -6.25 -11.83
CA LEU A 159 7.60 -5.28 -10.90
C LEU A 159 7.01 -5.40 -9.48
N GLN A 160 5.99 -6.23 -9.28
CA GLN A 160 5.34 -6.42 -7.99
C GLN A 160 6.10 -7.36 -7.05
N GLU A 161 7.20 -7.99 -7.49
CA GLU A 161 8.05 -8.84 -6.64
C GLU A 161 8.77 -8.03 -5.55
N ASN A 162 8.91 -6.71 -5.73
CA ASN A 162 9.37 -5.82 -4.68
C ASN A 162 8.19 -5.43 -3.79
N SER A 163 7.99 -6.19 -2.72
CA SER A 163 6.97 -5.90 -1.70
C SER A 163 7.17 -4.51 -1.10
N GLY A 164 6.18 -3.64 -1.23
CA GLY A 164 6.19 -2.31 -0.61
C GLY A 164 5.66 -1.19 -1.48
N PHE A 165 5.56 -1.39 -2.80
CA PHE A 165 5.03 -0.39 -3.72
C PHE A 165 3.67 -0.79 -4.29
N SER A 166 2.70 0.12 -4.26
CA SER A 166 1.37 -0.10 -4.85
C SER A 166 1.23 0.46 -6.26
N GLY A 167 2.15 1.33 -6.69
CA GLY A 167 2.10 1.97 -7.98
C GLY A 167 3.29 2.88 -8.23
N ALA A 168 3.34 3.46 -9.41
CA ALA A 168 4.27 4.53 -9.78
C ALA A 168 3.48 5.78 -10.16
N THR A 169 4.11 6.95 -9.98
CA THR A 169 3.56 8.24 -10.43
C THR A 169 4.47 8.87 -11.48
N ILE A 170 3.91 9.80 -12.23
CA ILE A 170 4.63 10.62 -13.22
C ILE A 170 4.57 12.05 -12.75
#